data_f9061ce85a66fb5ec76864e8b9ae6d17
#
_entry.id   f9061ce85a66fb5ec76864e8b9ae6d17
#
_cell.length_a   1.000
_cell.length_b   1.000
_cell.length_c   1.000
_cell.angle_alpha   90.00
_cell.angle_beta   90.00
_cell.angle_gamma   90.00
#
_symmetry.space_group_name_H-M   'P 1'
#
loop_
_entity.id
_entity.type
_entity.pdbx_description
1 polymer ?
#
loop_
_entity_poly.entity_id
_entity_poly.type
_entity_poly.pdbx_seq_one_letter_code
_entity_poly.pdbx_strand_id
1 'polypeptide(L)'
;MNTQKNLMMFTIVISAIYGVWAIFAPGHILSTYGTPPELINPLANNIVMLFGVAAWVVAILGWHIRSTITEVNVEKAMSCFALAWLLYGLHGVFSEKVLTWPEGLEPPAFSESTISGIVFLVFSIVHYMLRKPKSS
;
A
#
# COMPACT_ATOMS: atom_id res chain seq x y z
N MET A 1 15.99 1.82 17.67
CA MET A 1 16.29 1.35 16.28
C MET A 1 15.62 0.01 15.91
N ASN A 2 15.49 -0.97 16.80
CA ASN A 2 14.83 -2.25 16.47
C ASN A 2 13.34 -2.10 16.07
N THR A 3 12.59 -1.23 16.75
CA THR A 3 11.18 -0.96 16.42
C THR A 3 11.02 -0.44 15.00
N GLN A 4 11.86 0.50 14.57
CA GLN A 4 11.85 1.06 13.23
C GLN A 4 12.17 0.00 12.18
N LYS A 5 13.20 -0.82 12.42
CA LYS A 5 13.56 -1.95 11.54
C LYS A 5 12.43 -2.98 11.41
N ASN A 6 11.70 -3.23 12.49
CA ASN A 6 10.56 -4.15 12.48
C ASN A 6 9.37 -3.58 11.70
N LEU A 7 9.07 -2.28 11.84
CA LEU A 7 8.03 -1.61 11.06
C LEU A 7 8.35 -1.60 9.57
N MET A 8 9.61 -1.33 9.20
CA MET A 8 10.06 -1.45 7.81
C MET A 8 9.89 -2.88 7.29
N MET A 9 10.25 -3.88 8.10
CA MET A 9 10.10 -5.29 7.72
C MET A 9 8.64 -5.65 7.49
N PHE A 10 7.74 -5.15 8.32
CA PHE A 10 6.30 -5.32 8.13
C PHE A 10 5.84 -4.75 6.76
N THR A 11 6.24 -3.53 6.42
CA THR A 11 5.95 -2.92 5.12
C THR A 11 6.50 -3.75 3.96
N ILE A 12 7.75 -4.22 4.07
CA ILE A 12 8.41 -5.06 3.05
C ILE A 12 7.61 -6.35 2.82
N VAL A 13 7.23 -7.04 3.89
CA VAL A 13 6.49 -8.31 3.81
C VAL A 13 5.11 -8.10 3.19
N ILE A 14 4.36 -7.08 3.64
CA ILE A 14 3.05 -6.77 3.04
C ILE A 14 3.17 -6.43 1.57
N SER A 15 4.14 -5.60 1.18
CA SER A 15 4.36 -5.24 -0.23
C SER A 15 4.75 -6.46 -1.07
N ALA A 16 5.57 -7.37 -0.54
CA ALA A 16 5.95 -8.59 -1.23
C ALA A 16 4.75 -9.53 -1.42
N ILE A 17 3.94 -9.76 -0.39
CA ILE A 17 2.74 -10.60 -0.45
C ILE A 17 1.73 -10.01 -1.43
N TYR A 18 1.45 -8.70 -1.33
CA TYR A 18 0.55 -8.04 -2.27
C TYR A 18 1.06 -8.14 -3.71
N GLY A 19 2.36 -7.96 -3.91
CA GLY A 19 2.98 -8.08 -5.22
C GLY A 19 2.79 -9.46 -5.85
N VAL A 20 2.99 -10.54 -5.07
CA VAL A 20 2.70 -11.91 -5.53
C VAL A 20 1.22 -12.05 -5.90
N TRP A 21 0.33 -11.64 -5.03
CA TRP A 21 -1.11 -11.76 -5.26
C TRP A 21 -1.55 -10.99 -6.50
N ALA A 22 -1.09 -9.75 -6.65
CA ALA A 22 -1.44 -8.90 -7.79
C ALA A 22 -0.89 -9.44 -9.14
N ILE A 23 0.28 -10.06 -9.14
CA ILE A 23 0.87 -10.62 -10.36
C ILE A 23 0.19 -11.93 -10.77
N PHE A 24 -0.07 -12.83 -9.82
CA PHE A 24 -0.54 -14.19 -10.13
C PHE A 24 -2.06 -14.34 -10.10
N ALA A 25 -2.78 -13.45 -9.41
CA ALA A 25 -4.24 -13.50 -9.31
C ALA A 25 -4.89 -12.11 -9.40
N PRO A 26 -4.62 -11.31 -10.47
CA PRO A 26 -5.11 -9.94 -10.58
C PRO A 26 -6.64 -9.85 -10.58
N GLY A 27 -7.32 -10.74 -11.26
CA GLY A 27 -8.79 -10.80 -11.28
C GLY A 27 -9.39 -11.08 -9.91
N HIS A 28 -8.72 -11.86 -9.08
CA HIS A 28 -9.15 -12.09 -7.70
C HIS A 28 -9.01 -10.83 -6.84
N ILE A 29 -7.95 -10.06 -7.02
CA ILE A 29 -7.82 -8.75 -6.36
C ILE A 29 -8.96 -7.83 -6.76
N LEU A 30 -9.22 -7.69 -8.07
CA LEU A 30 -10.30 -6.83 -8.57
C LEU A 30 -11.65 -7.24 -7.98
N SER A 31 -11.96 -8.53 -7.96
CA SER A 31 -13.22 -9.02 -7.36
C SER A 31 -13.28 -8.77 -5.85
N THR A 32 -12.17 -8.92 -5.14
CA THR A 32 -12.07 -8.63 -3.69
C THR A 32 -12.31 -7.15 -3.40
N TYR A 33 -11.86 -6.26 -4.27
CA TYR A 33 -12.14 -4.82 -4.17
C TYR A 33 -13.51 -4.40 -4.73
N GLY A 34 -14.39 -5.35 -5.00
CA GLY A 34 -15.77 -5.09 -5.40
C GLY A 34 -15.92 -4.67 -6.87
N THR A 35 -14.90 -4.90 -7.71
CA THR A 35 -15.01 -4.61 -9.14
C THR A 35 -16.08 -5.52 -9.79
N PRO A 36 -17.08 -4.96 -10.45
CA PRO A 36 -18.09 -5.74 -11.18
C PRO A 36 -17.44 -6.70 -12.18
N PRO A 37 -17.93 -7.94 -12.31
CA PRO A 37 -17.33 -8.95 -13.18
C PRO A 37 -17.14 -8.51 -14.63
N GLU A 38 -18.04 -7.70 -15.16
CA GLU A 38 -18.01 -7.15 -16.53
C GLU A 38 -16.84 -6.15 -16.75
N LEU A 39 -16.29 -5.59 -15.68
CA LEU A 39 -15.14 -4.69 -15.72
C LEU A 39 -13.82 -5.44 -15.48
N ILE A 40 -13.86 -6.71 -15.09
CA ILE A 40 -12.66 -7.55 -14.93
C ILE A 40 -12.26 -8.09 -16.32
N ASN A 41 -11.43 -7.34 -17.00
CA ASN A 41 -10.97 -7.62 -18.35
C ASN A 41 -9.42 -7.66 -18.42
N PRO A 42 -8.82 -8.07 -19.56
CA PRO A 42 -7.37 -8.16 -19.68
C PRO A 42 -6.63 -6.86 -19.38
N LEU A 43 -7.20 -5.70 -19.71
CA LEU A 43 -6.59 -4.40 -19.42
C LEU A 43 -6.58 -4.11 -17.91
N ALA A 44 -7.70 -4.31 -17.24
CA ALA A 44 -7.80 -4.15 -15.79
C ALA A 44 -6.82 -5.08 -15.06
N ASN A 45 -6.76 -6.36 -15.46
CA ASN A 45 -5.82 -7.33 -14.92
C ASN A 45 -4.35 -6.87 -15.12
N ASN A 46 -4.02 -6.36 -16.31
CA ASN A 46 -2.66 -5.89 -16.60
C ASN A 46 -2.26 -4.67 -15.74
N ILE A 47 -3.20 -3.78 -15.49
CA ILE A 47 -2.98 -2.64 -14.58
C ILE A 47 -2.69 -3.14 -13.16
N VAL A 48 -3.47 -4.10 -12.65
CA VAL A 48 -3.24 -4.68 -11.30
C VAL A 48 -1.89 -5.40 -11.24
N MET A 49 -1.51 -6.15 -12.29
CA MET A 49 -0.18 -6.78 -12.37
C MET A 49 0.94 -5.74 -12.30
N LEU A 50 0.78 -4.59 -12.97
CA LEU A 50 1.76 -3.49 -12.91
C LEU A 50 1.90 -2.94 -11.49
N PHE A 51 0.79 -2.78 -10.75
CA PHE A 51 0.83 -2.43 -9.33
C PHE A 51 1.53 -3.51 -8.49
N GLY A 52 1.35 -4.78 -8.83
CA GLY A 52 2.08 -5.88 -8.20
C GLY A 52 3.59 -5.78 -8.38
N VAL A 53 4.05 -5.45 -9.58
CA VAL A 53 5.47 -5.20 -9.87
C VAL A 53 5.98 -3.99 -9.08
N ALA A 54 5.21 -2.90 -9.03
CA ALA A 54 5.55 -1.72 -8.22
C ALA A 54 5.68 -2.05 -6.73
N ALA A 55 4.78 -2.88 -6.19
CA ALA A 55 4.86 -3.34 -4.80
C ALA A 55 6.13 -4.16 -4.53
N TRP A 56 6.57 -4.98 -5.48
CA TRP A 56 7.84 -5.70 -5.39
C TRP A 56 9.04 -4.76 -5.39
N VAL A 57 9.03 -3.73 -6.25
CA VAL A 57 10.07 -2.69 -6.23
C VAL A 57 10.14 -2.02 -4.86
N VAL A 58 8.99 -1.69 -4.25
CA VAL A 58 8.93 -1.14 -2.89
C VAL A 58 9.51 -2.12 -1.87
N ALA A 59 9.21 -3.41 -1.97
CA ALA A 59 9.76 -4.43 -1.07
C ALA A 59 11.29 -4.53 -1.18
N ILE A 60 11.84 -4.56 -2.40
CA ILE A 60 13.28 -4.65 -2.66
C ILE A 60 14.00 -3.40 -2.14
N LEU A 61 13.52 -2.21 -2.49
CA LEU A 61 14.08 -0.95 -2.02
C LEU A 61 13.97 -0.82 -0.50
N GLY A 62 12.82 -1.21 0.06
CA GLY A 62 12.61 -1.23 1.50
C GLY A 62 13.58 -2.14 2.23
N TRP A 63 13.85 -3.33 1.67
CA TRP A 63 14.85 -4.25 2.21
C TRP A 63 16.26 -3.62 2.20
N HIS A 64 16.63 -2.99 1.09
CA HIS A 64 17.93 -2.31 0.98
C HIS A 64 18.05 -1.17 2.01
N ILE A 65 17.04 -0.32 2.11
CA ILE A 65 17.01 0.78 3.10
C ILE A 65 17.14 0.20 4.52
N ARG A 66 16.35 -0.83 4.85
CA ARG A 66 16.37 -1.48 6.17
C ARG A 66 17.75 -2.05 6.52
N SER A 67 18.47 -2.59 5.55
CA SER A 67 19.81 -3.19 5.75
C SER A 67 20.90 -2.14 5.98
N THR A 68 20.73 -0.94 5.41
CA THR A 68 21.72 0.15 5.48
C THR A 68 21.38 1.24 6.50
N ILE A 69 20.24 1.10 7.20
CA ILE A 69 19.75 2.14 8.11
C ILE A 69 20.61 2.24 9.37
N THR A 70 20.93 3.47 9.74
CA THR A 70 21.68 3.87 10.93
C THR A 70 20.85 4.84 11.78
N GLU A 71 21.32 5.18 12.98
CA GLU A 71 20.65 6.17 13.84
C GLU A 71 20.56 7.55 13.20
N VAL A 72 21.53 7.88 12.32
CA VAL A 72 21.60 9.19 11.66
C VAL A 72 20.52 9.34 10.58
N ASN A 73 20.18 8.26 9.86
CA ASN A 73 19.27 8.32 8.71
C ASN A 73 17.89 7.68 8.96
N VAL A 74 17.68 7.07 10.13
CA VAL A 74 16.42 6.36 10.44
C VAL A 74 15.20 7.26 10.38
N GLU A 75 15.29 8.49 10.84
CA GLU A 75 14.17 9.42 10.83
C GLU A 75 13.71 9.74 9.38
N LYS A 76 14.67 9.97 8.48
CA LYS A 76 14.36 10.22 7.06
C LYS A 76 13.73 8.99 6.41
N ALA A 77 14.32 7.82 6.63
CA ALA A 77 13.79 6.58 6.08
C ALA A 77 12.36 6.30 6.54
N MET A 78 12.09 6.40 7.85
CA MET A 78 10.75 6.22 8.41
C MET A 78 9.74 7.26 7.87
N SER A 79 10.18 8.51 7.65
CA SER A 79 9.33 9.53 7.04
C SER A 79 8.97 9.21 5.59
N CYS A 80 9.88 8.60 4.82
CA CYS A 80 9.59 8.12 3.47
C CYS A 80 8.54 6.99 3.48
N PHE A 81 8.66 6.03 4.40
CA PHE A 81 7.64 4.99 4.56
C PHE A 81 6.30 5.55 5.01
N ALA A 82 6.28 6.52 5.93
CA ALA A 82 5.07 7.20 6.35
C ALA A 82 4.38 7.92 5.17
N LEU A 83 5.16 8.62 4.33
CA LEU A 83 4.64 9.29 3.14
C LEU A 83 4.07 8.30 2.12
N ALA A 84 4.75 7.17 1.90
CA ALA A 84 4.25 6.13 1.00
C ALA A 84 2.89 5.59 1.48
N TRP A 85 2.78 5.25 2.77
CA TRP A 85 1.51 4.81 3.34
C TRP A 85 0.43 5.89 3.32
N LEU A 86 0.80 7.18 3.50
CA LEU A 86 -0.12 8.30 3.35
C LEU A 86 -0.72 8.36 1.95
N LEU A 87 0.11 8.27 0.91
CA LEU A 87 -0.35 8.32 -0.47
C LEU A 87 -1.26 7.14 -0.82
N TYR A 88 -0.91 5.92 -0.40
CA TYR A 88 -1.77 4.74 -0.56
C TYR A 88 -3.09 4.90 0.20
N GLY A 89 -3.05 5.42 1.42
CA GLY A 89 -4.22 5.64 2.25
C GLY A 89 -5.18 6.67 1.64
N LEU A 90 -4.65 7.80 1.18
CA LEU A 90 -5.43 8.83 0.49
C LEU A 90 -6.04 8.27 -0.81
N HIS A 91 -5.27 7.53 -1.60
CA HIS A 91 -5.80 6.88 -2.79
C HIS A 91 -6.98 5.96 -2.43
N GLY A 92 -6.84 5.07 -1.45
CA GLY A 92 -7.90 4.15 -1.06
C GLY A 92 -9.18 4.84 -0.58
N VAL A 93 -9.05 5.96 0.14
CA VAL A 93 -10.23 6.71 0.67
C VAL A 93 -10.91 7.56 -0.41
N PHE A 94 -10.13 8.13 -1.33
CA PHE A 94 -10.65 9.13 -2.28
C PHE A 94 -10.86 8.61 -3.70
N SER A 95 -10.25 7.49 -4.10
CA SER A 95 -10.32 6.99 -5.48
C SER A 95 -11.76 6.78 -5.96
N GLU A 96 -12.62 6.24 -5.13
CA GLU A 96 -14.02 5.96 -5.48
C GLU A 96 -14.88 7.22 -5.60
N LYS A 97 -14.48 8.30 -4.94
CA LYS A 97 -15.20 9.59 -5.00
C LYS A 97 -14.83 10.40 -6.23
N VAL A 98 -13.68 10.11 -6.84
CA VAL A 98 -13.13 10.82 -8.00
C VAL A 98 -13.39 10.07 -9.30
N LEU A 99 -13.52 8.73 -9.23
CA LEU A 99 -13.80 7.91 -10.40
C LEU A 99 -15.26 8.06 -10.81
N THR A 100 -15.50 8.30 -12.10
CA THR A 100 -16.82 8.20 -12.72
C THR A 100 -17.20 6.72 -12.85
N TRP A 101 -18.26 6.34 -12.17
CA TRP A 101 -18.81 5.00 -12.28
C TRP A 101 -19.66 4.88 -13.55
N PRO A 102 -19.67 3.71 -14.21
CA PRO A 102 -20.58 3.46 -15.32
C PRO A 102 -22.04 3.68 -14.93
N GLU A 103 -22.87 4.11 -15.89
CA GLU A 103 -24.27 4.38 -15.68
C GLU A 103 -25.00 3.13 -15.13
N GLY A 104 -25.71 3.27 -14.02
CA GLY A 104 -26.39 2.17 -13.33
C GLY A 104 -25.56 1.44 -12.26
N LEU A 105 -24.30 1.80 -12.05
CA LEU A 105 -23.46 1.30 -10.97
C LEU A 105 -23.23 2.40 -9.94
N GLU A 106 -23.61 2.14 -8.69
CA GLU A 106 -23.28 3.03 -7.57
C GLU A 106 -22.05 2.50 -6.82
N PRO A 107 -21.12 3.38 -6.41
CA PRO A 107 -20.01 2.97 -5.55
C PRO A 107 -20.58 2.45 -4.23
N PRO A 108 -20.08 1.34 -3.70
CA PRO A 108 -20.47 0.87 -2.38
C PRO A 108 -20.16 1.93 -1.32
N ALA A 109 -21.09 2.16 -0.39
CA ALA A 109 -20.96 3.18 0.65
C ALA A 109 -19.69 3.02 1.51
N PHE A 110 -19.24 1.77 1.68
CA PHE A 110 -18.00 1.38 2.34
C PHE A 110 -17.36 0.25 1.54
N SER A 111 -16.49 0.61 0.62
CA SER A 111 -15.75 -0.40 -0.14
C SER A 111 -14.54 -0.91 0.64
N GLU A 112 -14.07 -2.07 0.23
CA GLU A 112 -12.80 -2.62 0.72
C GLU A 112 -11.61 -1.68 0.43
N SER A 113 -11.69 -0.89 -0.65
CA SER A 113 -10.72 0.15 -0.96
C SER A 113 -10.69 1.24 0.11
N THR A 114 -11.86 1.72 0.56
CA THR A 114 -11.96 2.72 1.65
C THR A 114 -11.42 2.14 2.96
N ILE A 115 -11.77 0.91 3.31
CA ILE A 115 -11.27 0.24 4.52
C ILE A 115 -9.75 0.09 4.47
N SER A 116 -9.22 -0.41 3.36
CA SER A 116 -7.76 -0.54 3.15
C SER A 116 -7.07 0.82 3.23
N GLY A 117 -7.67 1.86 2.65
CA GLY A 117 -7.18 3.22 2.72
C GLY A 117 -7.05 3.72 4.16
N ILE A 118 -8.06 3.51 5.00
CA ILE A 118 -8.03 3.87 6.43
C ILE A 118 -6.89 3.13 7.15
N VAL A 119 -6.73 1.83 6.91
CA VAL A 119 -5.65 1.03 7.49
C VAL A 119 -4.28 1.58 7.10
N PHE A 120 -4.09 1.97 5.84
CA PHE A 120 -2.84 2.56 5.36
C PHE A 120 -2.57 3.94 5.98
N LEU A 121 -3.61 4.75 6.22
CA LEU A 121 -3.47 6.02 6.96
C LEU A 121 -3.00 5.78 8.40
N VAL A 122 -3.53 4.76 9.07
CA VAL A 122 -3.05 4.36 10.41
C VAL A 122 -1.58 3.95 10.35
N PHE A 123 -1.16 3.16 9.37
CA PHE A 123 0.26 2.81 9.19
C PHE A 123 1.14 4.03 8.93
N SER A 124 0.67 5.00 8.15
CA SER A 124 1.37 6.27 7.95
C SER A 124 1.62 6.99 9.28
N ILE A 125 0.58 7.14 10.10
CA ILE A 125 0.67 7.78 11.41
C ILE A 125 1.66 7.04 12.31
N VAL A 126 1.57 5.71 12.39
CA VAL A 126 2.47 4.87 13.22
C VAL A 126 3.95 5.04 12.78
N HIS A 127 4.23 5.00 11.47
CA HIS A 127 5.59 5.20 10.95
C HIS A 127 6.10 6.60 11.28
N TYR A 128 5.26 7.62 11.14
CA TYR A 128 5.63 8.99 11.45
C TYR A 128 5.89 9.22 12.94
N MET A 129 5.03 8.68 13.81
CA MET A 129 5.18 8.82 15.27
C MET A 129 6.44 8.11 15.80
N LEU A 130 6.76 6.96 15.22
CA LEU A 130 7.90 6.13 15.65
C LEU A 130 9.19 6.41 14.86
N ARG A 131 9.23 7.48 14.05
CA ARG A 131 10.40 7.81 13.22
C ARG A 131 11.65 8.15 14.02
N LYS A 132 11.50 8.76 15.19
CA LYS A 132 12.64 9.09 16.05
C LYS A 132 13.02 7.90 16.91
N PRO A 133 14.31 7.53 16.99
CA PRO A 133 14.75 6.56 17.97
C PRO A 133 14.46 7.11 19.38
N LYS A 134 14.03 6.23 20.29
CA LYS A 134 13.94 6.62 21.70
C LYS A 134 15.36 6.97 22.16
N SER A 135 15.56 8.19 22.68
CA SER A 135 16.76 8.54 23.40
C SER A 135 16.89 7.58 24.58
N SER A 136 17.94 6.79 24.55
CA SER A 136 18.37 5.95 25.68
C SER A 136 18.82 6.82 26.86
#